data_2342c81dc3c182bd5cce0bf9a8d6f076
#
_entry.id   2342c81dc3c182bd5cce0bf9a8d6f076
#
_cell.length_a   1.000
_cell.length_b   1.000
_cell.length_c   1.000
_cell.angle_alpha   90.00
_cell.angle_beta   90.00
_cell.angle_gamma   90.00
#
_symmetry.space_group_name_H-M   'P 1'
#
loop_
_entity.id
_entity.type
_entity.pdbx_description
1 polymer ?
#
loop_
_entity_poly.entity_id
_entity_poly.type
_entity_poly.pdbx_seq_one_letter_code
_entity_poly.pdbx_strand_id
1 'polypeptide(L)'
;MTDISPLESSILDAVAKAKDEAALDAVRVAALGKKGSVSELLKSLGTMAPEERKQHGPEFNSLRDRIAEAIAARKQALADEALNARLGSEHVDVTLPPRPEPRGTIHPVSQVLDEVTAIFADLGFAVAEGPDIEFDDYNFTRLNIPPDHPARQMHDTFYVAKQADGTQHVLRTHTSPVQVRTMLKQKPPIRIVAPGRTYRVDSDATHSPMFHQYEGLVVDEGISLGHLKWVLEEFYKAFFEVDAVELRARPSYFPFTEPSVEWDLRCDRSVPGQIRFGTGNDWLELAGSGMVHPKVLSMCGIDPKRYSGFAFGGGLDRLAMLKYGIPDIRPFFESDLRWLRHFGFAALDVPTLDAGLSR
;
A
#
# COMPACT_ATOMS: atom_id res chain seq x y z
N MET A 1 18.87 57.01 -54.69
CA MET A 1 17.81 56.43 -53.90
C MET A 1 17.80 54.95 -54.12
N THR A 2 18.15 54.16 -53.14
CA THR A 2 18.05 52.68 -53.27
C THR A 2 16.59 52.31 -53.06
N ASP A 3 15.92 52.04 -54.17
CA ASP A 3 14.52 51.60 -54.09
C ASP A 3 14.50 50.18 -53.47
N ILE A 4 13.90 50.08 -52.27
CA ILE A 4 13.82 48.83 -51.53
C ILE A 4 12.56 48.03 -51.86
N SER A 5 11.62 48.63 -52.60
CA SER A 5 10.31 48.05 -52.97
C SER A 5 10.44 46.74 -53.78
N PRO A 6 11.40 46.59 -54.74
CA PRO A 6 11.57 45.32 -55.44
C PRO A 6 12.11 44.19 -54.56
N LEU A 7 13.00 44.52 -53.63
CA LEU A 7 13.54 43.55 -52.67
C LEU A 7 12.48 43.06 -51.69
N GLU A 8 11.70 43.98 -51.15
CA GLU A 8 10.57 43.66 -50.27
C GLU A 8 9.56 42.74 -50.94
N SER A 9 9.12 43.12 -52.14
CA SER A 9 8.16 42.31 -52.92
C SER A 9 8.69 40.90 -53.20
N SER A 10 9.95 40.80 -53.60
CA SER A 10 10.59 39.48 -53.84
C SER A 10 10.63 38.59 -52.59
N ILE A 11 10.94 39.14 -51.43
CA ILE A 11 11.00 38.37 -50.17
C ILE A 11 9.57 37.98 -49.72
N LEU A 12 8.62 38.89 -49.76
CA LEU A 12 7.24 38.61 -49.41
C LEU A 12 6.60 37.53 -50.32
N ASP A 13 6.92 37.57 -51.60
CA ASP A 13 6.53 36.55 -52.57
C ASP A 13 7.14 35.18 -52.23
N ALA A 14 8.42 35.15 -51.85
CA ALA A 14 9.09 33.92 -51.42
C ALA A 14 8.47 33.36 -50.12
N VAL A 15 8.17 34.20 -49.16
CA VAL A 15 7.42 33.83 -47.91
C VAL A 15 6.08 33.21 -48.23
N ALA A 16 5.30 33.86 -49.13
CA ALA A 16 3.98 33.35 -49.51
C ALA A 16 4.03 32.00 -50.24
N LYS A 17 5.06 31.77 -51.05
CA LYS A 17 5.27 30.52 -51.81
C LYS A 17 5.87 29.38 -51.03
N ALA A 18 6.36 29.63 -49.78
CA ALA A 18 6.91 28.58 -48.94
C ALA A 18 5.81 27.58 -48.57
N LYS A 19 6.07 26.27 -48.86
CA LYS A 19 5.11 25.20 -48.71
C LYS A 19 5.27 24.43 -47.40
N ASP A 20 6.40 24.59 -46.74
CA ASP A 20 6.76 23.92 -45.48
C ASP A 20 7.65 24.81 -44.63
N GLU A 21 7.86 24.40 -43.39
CA GLU A 21 8.66 25.15 -42.43
C GLU A 21 10.14 25.24 -42.84
N ALA A 22 10.68 24.22 -43.52
CA ALA A 22 12.09 24.21 -43.96
C ALA A 22 12.27 25.24 -45.09
N ALA A 23 11.38 25.31 -46.07
CA ALA A 23 11.39 26.32 -47.14
C ALA A 23 11.25 27.73 -46.55
N LEU A 24 10.39 27.94 -45.59
CA LEU A 24 10.19 29.23 -44.92
C LEU A 24 11.45 29.65 -44.14
N ASP A 25 12.13 28.69 -43.45
CA ASP A 25 13.34 28.97 -42.72
C ASP A 25 14.49 29.34 -43.68
N ALA A 26 14.54 28.71 -44.86
CA ALA A 26 15.51 29.09 -45.90
C ALA A 26 15.29 30.55 -46.36
N VAL A 27 14.05 30.98 -46.57
CA VAL A 27 13.72 32.37 -46.87
C VAL A 27 14.11 33.30 -45.72
N ARG A 28 13.86 32.93 -44.49
CA ARG A 28 14.24 33.68 -43.28
C ARG A 28 15.77 33.90 -43.25
N VAL A 29 16.53 32.84 -43.46
CA VAL A 29 18.00 32.89 -43.46
C VAL A 29 18.53 33.76 -44.59
N ALA A 30 17.96 33.64 -45.79
CA ALA A 30 18.34 34.45 -46.96
C ALA A 30 18.02 35.96 -46.80
N ALA A 31 16.94 36.28 -46.08
CA ALA A 31 16.52 37.66 -45.88
C ALA A 31 17.17 38.27 -44.61
N LEU A 32 17.02 37.58 -43.45
CA LEU A 32 17.33 38.10 -42.10
C LEU A 32 18.55 37.44 -41.46
N GLY A 33 19.16 36.44 -42.06
CA GLY A 33 20.38 35.80 -41.57
C GLY A 33 21.60 36.74 -41.51
N LYS A 34 22.73 36.29 -40.93
CA LYS A 34 23.95 37.11 -40.79
C LYS A 34 24.48 37.72 -42.13
N LYS A 35 24.24 37.05 -43.25
CA LYS A 35 24.56 37.48 -44.61
C LYS A 35 23.29 37.70 -45.45
N GLY A 36 22.15 37.84 -44.81
CA GLY A 36 20.89 38.03 -45.52
C GLY A 36 20.74 39.44 -46.11
N SER A 37 20.00 39.55 -47.20
CA SER A 37 19.87 40.76 -47.95
C SER A 37 19.41 42.00 -47.13
N VAL A 38 18.45 41.81 -46.23
CA VAL A 38 17.99 42.88 -45.31
C VAL A 38 19.04 43.20 -44.24
N SER A 39 19.75 42.18 -43.74
CA SER A 39 20.81 42.36 -42.74
C SER A 39 22.00 43.11 -43.34
N GLU A 40 22.31 42.89 -44.60
CA GLU A 40 23.35 43.64 -45.27
C GLU A 40 22.95 45.10 -45.55
N LEU A 41 21.69 45.37 -45.89
CA LEU A 41 21.16 46.74 -45.97
C LEU A 41 21.28 47.46 -44.61
N LEU A 42 20.94 46.80 -43.52
CA LEU A 42 21.06 47.35 -42.19
C LEU A 42 22.53 47.62 -41.80
N LYS A 43 23.47 46.79 -42.22
CA LYS A 43 24.89 46.98 -41.99
C LYS A 43 25.42 48.19 -42.79
N SER A 44 24.91 48.41 -44.01
CA SER A 44 25.34 49.54 -44.87
C SER A 44 25.03 50.91 -44.19
N LEU A 45 24.03 50.97 -43.32
CA LEU A 45 23.78 52.17 -42.51
C LEU A 45 24.98 52.64 -41.70
N GLY A 46 25.84 51.69 -41.32
CA GLY A 46 27.08 51.97 -40.56
C GLY A 46 28.12 52.79 -41.36
N THR A 47 28.07 52.71 -42.65
CA THR A 47 29.01 53.37 -43.60
C THR A 47 28.42 54.61 -44.27
N MET A 48 27.15 54.94 -44.04
CA MET A 48 26.43 56.11 -44.63
C MET A 48 26.70 57.38 -43.83
N ALA A 49 26.59 58.55 -44.50
CA ALA A 49 26.65 59.86 -43.89
C ALA A 49 25.51 60.06 -42.83
N PRO A 50 25.74 60.87 -41.78
CA PRO A 50 24.79 61.01 -40.66
C PRO A 50 23.37 61.39 -41.14
N GLU A 51 23.23 62.24 -42.14
CA GLU A 51 21.93 62.70 -42.64
C GLU A 51 21.20 61.57 -43.46
N GLU A 52 21.93 60.85 -44.27
CA GLU A 52 21.39 59.68 -45.01
C GLU A 52 20.95 58.56 -44.09
N ARG A 53 21.71 58.37 -43.00
CA ARG A 53 21.39 57.40 -41.96
C ARG A 53 20.09 57.76 -41.25
N LYS A 54 19.84 59.03 -40.95
CA LYS A 54 18.57 59.49 -40.33
C LYS A 54 17.38 59.23 -41.29
N GLN A 55 17.59 59.34 -42.60
CA GLN A 55 16.54 59.16 -43.58
C GLN A 55 16.24 57.67 -43.83
N HIS A 56 17.25 56.83 -44.06
CA HIS A 56 17.09 55.41 -44.43
C HIS A 56 16.99 54.47 -43.24
N GLY A 57 17.45 54.82 -42.04
CA GLY A 57 17.42 53.98 -40.85
C GLY A 57 16.00 53.54 -40.46
N PRO A 58 15.02 54.42 -40.35
CA PRO A 58 13.65 54.02 -40.07
C PRO A 58 13.03 53.14 -41.16
N GLU A 59 13.34 53.39 -42.43
CA GLU A 59 12.83 52.66 -43.55
C GLU A 59 13.34 51.21 -43.61
N PHE A 60 14.66 50.99 -43.40
CA PHE A 60 15.25 49.64 -43.35
C PHE A 60 14.84 48.85 -42.11
N ASN A 61 14.66 49.49 -40.96
CA ASN A 61 14.11 48.82 -39.83
C ASN A 61 12.64 48.41 -40.00
N SER A 62 11.82 49.30 -40.58
CA SER A 62 10.42 48.98 -40.92
C SER A 62 10.34 47.81 -41.93
N LEU A 63 11.24 47.77 -42.93
CA LEU A 63 11.31 46.66 -43.86
C LEU A 63 11.64 45.35 -43.14
N ARG A 64 12.63 45.33 -42.24
CA ARG A 64 12.97 44.17 -41.43
C ARG A 64 11.74 43.67 -40.63
N ASP A 65 11.05 44.61 -39.99
CA ASP A 65 9.93 44.26 -39.08
C ASP A 65 8.77 43.70 -39.91
N ARG A 66 8.39 44.30 -41.06
CA ARG A 66 7.37 43.76 -41.96
C ARG A 66 7.71 42.37 -42.51
N ILE A 67 8.98 42.12 -42.86
CA ILE A 67 9.43 40.79 -43.33
C ILE A 67 9.36 39.79 -42.17
N ALA A 68 9.79 40.16 -40.95
CA ALA A 68 9.73 39.28 -39.80
C ALA A 68 8.30 38.94 -39.44
N GLU A 69 7.40 39.90 -39.49
CA GLU A 69 5.98 39.67 -39.24
C GLU A 69 5.34 38.75 -40.29
N ALA A 70 5.66 38.96 -41.57
CA ALA A 70 5.16 38.10 -42.65
C ALA A 70 5.67 36.65 -42.51
N ILE A 71 6.93 36.46 -42.14
CA ILE A 71 7.48 35.11 -41.84
C ILE A 71 6.76 34.47 -40.67
N ALA A 72 6.53 35.22 -39.58
CA ALA A 72 5.84 34.70 -38.39
C ALA A 72 4.37 34.32 -38.75
N ALA A 73 3.66 35.13 -39.47
CA ALA A 73 2.30 34.84 -39.92
C ALA A 73 2.23 33.59 -40.82
N ARG A 74 3.18 33.44 -41.78
CA ARG A 74 3.24 32.25 -42.65
C ARG A 74 3.59 30.97 -41.86
N LYS A 75 4.50 31.09 -40.91
CA LYS A 75 4.84 29.96 -40.00
C LYS A 75 3.62 29.45 -39.26
N GLN A 76 2.85 30.36 -38.67
CA GLN A 76 1.60 29.99 -38.00
C GLN A 76 0.59 29.33 -38.96
N ALA A 77 0.40 29.89 -40.13
CA ALA A 77 -0.50 29.32 -41.16
C ALA A 77 -0.07 27.90 -41.57
N LEU A 78 1.24 27.66 -41.78
CA LEU A 78 1.76 26.32 -42.12
C LEU A 78 1.56 25.32 -40.97
N ALA A 79 1.75 25.77 -39.72
CA ALA A 79 1.49 24.93 -38.55
C ALA A 79 -0.01 24.57 -38.42
N ASP A 80 -0.89 25.52 -38.65
CA ASP A 80 -2.35 25.31 -38.63
C ASP A 80 -2.81 24.40 -39.78
N GLU A 81 -2.24 24.59 -41.00
CA GLU A 81 -2.51 23.71 -42.17
C GLU A 81 -2.06 22.26 -41.84
N ALA A 82 -0.87 22.07 -41.28
CA ALA A 82 -0.34 20.77 -40.91
C ALA A 82 -1.19 20.10 -39.79
N LEU A 83 -1.60 20.88 -38.79
CA LEU A 83 -2.45 20.40 -37.70
C LEU A 83 -3.83 19.96 -38.25
N ASN A 84 -4.45 20.79 -39.09
CA ASN A 84 -5.75 20.48 -39.67
C ASN A 84 -5.68 19.25 -40.60
N ALA A 85 -4.62 19.09 -41.37
CA ALA A 85 -4.40 17.90 -42.18
C ALA A 85 -4.30 16.64 -41.35
N ARG A 86 -3.56 16.72 -40.22
CA ARG A 86 -3.43 15.63 -39.27
C ARG A 86 -4.76 15.28 -38.62
N LEU A 87 -5.47 16.27 -38.09
CA LEU A 87 -6.81 16.09 -37.48
C LEU A 87 -7.81 15.51 -38.46
N GLY A 88 -7.72 15.87 -39.74
CA GLY A 88 -8.61 15.32 -40.81
C GLY A 88 -8.29 13.86 -41.14
N SER A 89 -7.08 13.40 -40.89
CA SER A 89 -6.64 12.03 -41.17
C SER A 89 -6.73 11.11 -39.95
N GLU A 90 -6.70 11.66 -38.73
CA GLU A 90 -6.80 10.91 -37.49
C GLU A 90 -8.26 10.57 -37.18
N HIS A 91 -8.62 9.30 -37.27
CA HIS A 91 -9.93 8.79 -36.85
C HIS A 91 -9.77 8.02 -35.52
N VAL A 92 -10.42 8.52 -34.49
CA VAL A 92 -10.52 7.82 -33.20
C VAL A 92 -11.94 7.30 -33.07
N ASP A 93 -12.09 5.98 -32.95
CA ASP A 93 -13.38 5.37 -32.69
C ASP A 93 -13.75 5.61 -31.20
N VAL A 94 -14.61 6.61 -30.99
CA VAL A 94 -15.10 6.99 -29.64
C VAL A 94 -16.18 6.05 -29.10
N THR A 95 -16.64 5.07 -29.90
CA THR A 95 -17.61 4.06 -29.45
C THR A 95 -16.93 2.91 -28.72
N LEU A 96 -15.64 2.72 -28.90
CA LEU A 96 -14.86 1.73 -28.14
C LEU A 96 -14.63 2.22 -26.71
N PRO A 97 -14.85 1.35 -25.71
CA PRO A 97 -14.53 1.71 -24.35
C PRO A 97 -13.03 1.99 -24.22
N PRO A 98 -12.61 2.95 -23.38
CA PRO A 98 -11.20 3.16 -23.09
C PRO A 98 -10.58 1.88 -22.54
N ARG A 99 -9.29 1.66 -22.81
CA ARG A 99 -8.58 0.53 -22.14
C ARG A 99 -8.74 0.69 -20.64
N PRO A 100 -9.19 -0.38 -19.95
CA PRO A 100 -9.29 -0.31 -18.48
C PRO A 100 -7.93 0.05 -17.91
N GLU A 101 -7.86 1.12 -17.15
CA GLU A 101 -6.68 1.44 -16.38
C GLU A 101 -6.46 0.34 -15.34
N PRO A 102 -5.23 -0.18 -15.18
CA PRO A 102 -4.93 -1.12 -14.11
C PRO A 102 -5.21 -0.44 -12.76
N ARG A 103 -6.27 -0.84 -12.09
CA ARG A 103 -6.56 -0.39 -10.72
C ARG A 103 -5.87 -1.34 -9.76
N GLY A 104 -5.16 -0.78 -8.77
CA GLY A 104 -4.67 -1.54 -7.64
C GLY A 104 -5.83 -2.07 -6.81
N THR A 105 -5.62 -3.22 -6.16
CA THR A 105 -6.58 -3.84 -5.25
C THR A 105 -5.91 -4.07 -3.90
N ILE A 106 -6.73 -4.12 -2.82
CA ILE A 106 -6.27 -4.46 -1.49
C ILE A 106 -6.21 -5.98 -1.39
N HIS A 107 -5.10 -6.50 -0.88
CA HIS A 107 -4.91 -7.94 -0.68
C HIS A 107 -5.87 -8.46 0.41
N PRO A 108 -6.46 -9.68 0.27
CA PRO A 108 -7.41 -10.21 1.26
C PRO A 108 -6.89 -10.23 2.70
N VAL A 109 -5.62 -10.54 2.92
CA VAL A 109 -5.02 -10.51 4.26
C VAL A 109 -4.95 -9.09 4.82
N SER A 110 -4.65 -8.09 3.98
CA SER A 110 -4.68 -6.68 4.40
C SER A 110 -6.10 -6.23 4.74
N GLN A 111 -7.09 -6.65 3.96
CA GLN A 111 -8.50 -6.39 4.24
C GLN A 111 -8.91 -6.95 5.60
N VAL A 112 -8.55 -8.21 5.88
CA VAL A 112 -8.84 -8.86 7.18
C VAL A 112 -8.08 -8.18 8.32
N LEU A 113 -6.83 -7.77 8.11
CA LEU A 113 -6.04 -7.04 9.10
C LEU A 113 -6.73 -5.73 9.51
N ASP A 114 -7.19 -4.95 8.52
CA ASP A 114 -7.88 -3.69 8.76
C ASP A 114 -9.20 -3.91 9.50
N GLU A 115 -9.96 -4.93 9.10
CA GLU A 115 -11.23 -5.29 9.74
C GLU A 115 -11.03 -5.76 11.20
N VAL A 116 -10.09 -6.67 11.44
CA VAL A 116 -9.74 -7.14 12.80
C VAL A 116 -9.31 -5.97 13.68
N THR A 117 -8.49 -5.08 13.14
CA THR A 117 -8.03 -3.88 13.85
C THR A 117 -9.19 -2.95 14.20
N ALA A 118 -10.12 -2.71 13.26
CA ALA A 118 -11.30 -1.89 13.48
C ALA A 118 -12.22 -2.47 14.58
N ILE A 119 -12.50 -3.78 14.52
CA ILE A 119 -13.34 -4.46 15.54
C ILE A 119 -12.70 -4.37 16.93
N PHE A 120 -11.39 -4.63 17.05
CA PHE A 120 -10.72 -4.52 18.35
C PHE A 120 -10.62 -3.07 18.84
N ALA A 121 -10.50 -2.08 17.96
CA ALA A 121 -10.55 -0.67 18.34
C ALA A 121 -11.91 -0.30 18.94
N ASP A 122 -13.02 -0.79 18.38
CA ASP A 122 -14.36 -0.62 18.94
C ASP A 122 -14.52 -1.29 20.31
N LEU A 123 -13.85 -2.43 20.52
CA LEU A 123 -13.78 -3.11 21.83
C LEU A 123 -12.82 -2.41 22.82
N GLY A 124 -12.23 -1.29 22.42
CA GLY A 124 -11.34 -0.46 23.25
C GLY A 124 -9.90 -0.98 23.34
N PHE A 125 -9.43 -1.74 22.37
CA PHE A 125 -8.03 -2.16 22.27
C PHE A 125 -7.22 -1.14 21.48
N ALA A 126 -6.00 -0.86 21.93
CA ALA A 126 -5.01 -0.11 21.16
C ALA A 126 -4.18 -1.06 20.31
N VAL A 127 -3.83 -0.65 19.09
CA VAL A 127 -2.90 -1.42 18.25
C VAL A 127 -1.48 -1.25 18.77
N ALA A 128 -0.76 -2.37 18.93
CA ALA A 128 0.65 -2.38 19.32
C ALA A 128 1.48 -3.10 18.26
N GLU A 129 2.65 -2.55 17.95
CA GLU A 129 3.57 -3.06 16.95
C GLU A 129 4.92 -3.41 17.56
N GLY A 130 5.65 -4.31 16.89
CA GLY A 130 7.01 -4.70 17.26
C GLY A 130 7.78 -5.26 16.07
N PRO A 131 9.11 -5.45 16.22
CA PRO A 131 9.97 -5.90 15.13
C PRO A 131 9.73 -7.37 14.78
N ASP A 132 9.97 -7.74 13.52
CA ASP A 132 9.95 -9.12 13.06
C ASP A 132 11.17 -9.92 13.55
N ILE A 133 12.33 -9.26 13.64
CA ILE A 133 13.56 -9.83 14.22
C ILE A 133 13.58 -9.48 15.70
N GLU A 134 13.56 -10.51 16.55
CA GLU A 134 13.33 -10.34 17.97
C GLU A 134 14.44 -10.99 18.81
N PHE A 135 14.57 -10.56 20.04
CA PHE A 135 15.43 -11.21 21.01
C PHE A 135 14.82 -12.54 21.47
N ASP A 136 15.66 -13.57 21.64
CA ASP A 136 15.27 -14.85 22.25
C ASP A 136 14.56 -14.65 23.61
N ASP A 137 15.06 -13.69 24.42
CA ASP A 137 14.47 -13.37 25.74
C ASP A 137 12.98 -12.99 25.62
N TYR A 138 12.61 -12.18 24.62
CA TYR A 138 11.21 -11.74 24.45
C TYR A 138 10.35 -12.76 23.72
N ASN A 139 10.96 -13.51 22.79
CA ASN A 139 10.21 -14.52 22.03
C ASN A 139 9.92 -15.78 22.84
N PHE A 140 10.78 -16.09 23.84
CA PHE A 140 10.67 -17.33 24.59
C PHE A 140 10.77 -17.15 26.10
N THR A 141 11.90 -16.66 26.63
CA THR A 141 12.21 -16.70 28.07
C THR A 141 11.16 -15.97 28.89
N ARG A 142 10.79 -14.72 28.54
CA ARG A 142 9.77 -13.94 29.25
C ARG A 142 8.36 -14.45 29.05
N LEU A 143 8.15 -15.36 28.13
CA LEU A 143 6.90 -16.07 27.91
C LEU A 143 6.88 -17.45 28.61
N ASN A 144 7.77 -17.65 29.60
CA ASN A 144 7.86 -18.89 30.37
C ASN A 144 8.15 -20.14 29.49
N ILE A 145 8.77 -19.98 28.35
CA ILE A 145 9.18 -21.06 27.44
C ILE A 145 10.62 -21.46 27.83
N PRO A 146 10.83 -22.67 28.39
CA PRO A 146 12.15 -23.10 28.86
C PRO A 146 13.14 -23.36 27.71
N PRO A 147 14.47 -23.40 27.99
CA PRO A 147 15.47 -23.57 26.91
C PRO A 147 15.39 -24.89 26.14
N ASP A 148 14.88 -25.95 26.77
CA ASP A 148 14.71 -27.31 26.22
C ASP A 148 13.36 -27.53 25.53
N HIS A 149 12.53 -26.49 25.46
CA HIS A 149 11.22 -26.61 24.81
C HIS A 149 11.36 -26.83 23.31
N PRO A 150 10.57 -27.76 22.69
CA PRO A 150 10.64 -28.07 21.25
C PRO A 150 10.55 -26.85 20.35
N ALA A 151 9.69 -25.87 20.66
CA ALA A 151 9.53 -24.65 19.87
C ALA A 151 10.80 -23.79 19.74
N ARG A 152 11.85 -24.03 20.56
CA ARG A 152 13.16 -23.37 20.43
C ARG A 152 14.12 -24.12 19.50
N GLN A 153 13.74 -25.26 18.98
CA GLN A 153 14.63 -26.05 18.13
C GLN A 153 14.74 -25.42 16.74
N MET A 154 15.91 -25.59 16.09
CA MET A 154 16.21 -24.97 14.80
C MET A 154 15.32 -25.50 13.65
N HIS A 155 14.66 -26.62 13.82
CA HIS A 155 13.71 -27.13 12.85
C HIS A 155 12.33 -26.48 12.92
N ASP A 156 12.04 -25.72 13.99
CA ASP A 156 10.77 -25.02 14.18
C ASP A 156 10.94 -23.48 14.12
N THR A 157 12.14 -22.96 14.38
CA THR A 157 12.43 -21.52 14.51
C THR A 157 13.56 -21.07 13.58
N PHE A 158 13.37 -19.97 12.88
CA PHE A 158 14.43 -19.31 12.11
C PHE A 158 15.30 -18.45 13.01
N TYR A 159 16.52 -18.87 13.22
CA TYR A 159 17.53 -18.11 13.94
C TYR A 159 18.36 -17.24 12.99
N VAL A 160 18.57 -15.99 13.36
CA VAL A 160 19.50 -15.08 12.67
C VAL A 160 20.94 -15.47 13.09
N ALA A 161 21.92 -15.18 12.24
CA ALA A 161 23.32 -15.44 12.56
C ALA A 161 23.72 -14.78 13.88
N LYS A 162 24.51 -15.51 14.72
CA LYS A 162 25.04 -14.98 15.97
C LYS A 162 25.86 -13.72 15.71
N GLN A 163 25.64 -12.70 16.54
CA GLN A 163 26.45 -11.49 16.55
C GLN A 163 27.82 -11.73 17.24
N ALA A 164 28.76 -10.81 17.06
CA ALA A 164 30.10 -10.92 17.62
C ALA A 164 30.11 -10.96 19.16
N ASP A 165 29.10 -10.39 19.84
CA ASP A 165 28.91 -10.42 21.29
C ASP A 165 28.23 -11.69 21.78
N GLY A 166 27.90 -12.64 20.89
CA GLY A 166 27.23 -13.89 21.23
C GLY A 166 25.70 -13.78 21.25
N THR A 167 25.12 -12.59 21.06
CA THR A 167 23.68 -12.38 21.01
C THR A 167 23.09 -13.06 19.77
N GLN A 168 21.98 -13.76 19.98
CA GLN A 168 21.24 -14.42 18.90
C GLN A 168 19.82 -13.88 18.83
N HIS A 169 19.40 -13.51 17.63
CA HIS A 169 18.04 -13.09 17.33
C HIS A 169 17.30 -14.20 16.60
N VAL A 170 15.98 -14.10 16.61
CA VAL A 170 15.07 -15.01 15.92
C VAL A 170 14.12 -14.20 15.03
N LEU A 171 13.65 -14.79 13.96
CA LEU A 171 12.39 -14.33 13.36
C LEU A 171 11.27 -14.76 14.33
N ARG A 172 10.46 -13.81 14.78
CA ARG A 172 9.44 -14.09 15.81
C ARG A 172 8.47 -15.18 15.37
N THR A 173 8.24 -16.16 16.24
CA THR A 173 7.37 -17.31 15.94
C THR A 173 5.88 -17.03 16.25
N HIS A 174 5.61 -15.92 16.90
CA HIS A 174 4.29 -15.40 17.27
C HIS A 174 4.41 -13.89 17.55
N THR A 175 3.30 -13.20 17.72
CA THR A 175 3.30 -11.75 18.03
C THR A 175 3.39 -11.45 19.55
N SER A 176 3.46 -12.47 20.41
CA SER A 176 3.57 -12.30 21.87
C SER A 176 4.77 -11.46 22.37
N PRO A 177 5.92 -11.36 21.66
CA PRO A 177 6.96 -10.40 22.04
C PRO A 177 6.47 -8.96 22.14
N VAL A 178 5.46 -8.58 21.34
CA VAL A 178 4.84 -7.25 21.41
C VAL A 178 4.11 -7.06 22.73
N GLN A 179 3.46 -8.12 23.24
CA GLN A 179 2.83 -8.11 24.56
C GLN A 179 3.88 -7.90 25.66
N VAL A 180 5.01 -8.64 25.62
CA VAL A 180 6.15 -8.48 26.54
C VAL A 180 6.67 -7.04 26.49
N ARG A 181 6.94 -6.51 25.30
CA ARG A 181 7.41 -5.12 25.10
C ARG A 181 6.45 -4.10 25.70
N THR A 182 5.16 -4.31 25.54
CA THR A 182 4.12 -3.43 26.09
C THR A 182 4.11 -3.50 27.62
N MET A 183 4.08 -4.68 28.21
CA MET A 183 4.12 -4.87 29.67
C MET A 183 5.38 -4.31 30.33
N LEU A 184 6.52 -4.29 29.63
CA LEU A 184 7.76 -3.68 30.12
C LEU A 184 7.75 -2.16 30.04
N LYS A 185 6.98 -1.57 29.12
CA LYS A 185 6.95 -0.11 28.88
C LYS A 185 5.88 0.62 29.67
N GLN A 186 4.76 -0.01 29.93
CA GLN A 186 3.62 0.62 30.58
C GLN A 186 3.03 -0.25 31.71
N LYS A 187 2.41 0.41 32.67
CA LYS A 187 1.71 -0.24 33.79
C LYS A 187 0.24 -0.53 33.39
N PRO A 188 -0.39 -1.54 34.02
CA PRO A 188 -1.83 -1.73 33.88
C PRO A 188 -2.63 -0.47 34.26
N PRO A 189 -3.79 -0.23 33.63
CA PRO A 189 -4.49 -1.15 32.71
C PRO A 189 -3.86 -1.20 31.31
N ILE A 190 -3.74 -2.43 30.76
CA ILE A 190 -3.24 -2.69 29.41
C ILE A 190 -4.35 -3.36 28.62
N ARG A 191 -4.59 -2.89 27.41
CA ARG A 191 -5.55 -3.48 26.49
C ARG A 191 -5.06 -3.22 25.05
N ILE A 192 -4.44 -4.24 24.46
CA ILE A 192 -3.80 -4.14 23.15
C ILE A 192 -4.16 -5.31 22.25
N VAL A 193 -4.16 -5.06 20.94
CA VAL A 193 -4.07 -6.06 19.89
C VAL A 193 -2.77 -5.87 19.12
N ALA A 194 -2.06 -6.96 18.87
CA ALA A 194 -0.76 -6.98 18.19
C ALA A 194 -0.85 -7.84 16.92
N PRO A 195 -1.29 -7.27 15.80
CA PRO A 195 -1.24 -7.95 14.51
C PRO A 195 0.18 -7.89 13.93
N GLY A 196 0.54 -8.91 13.13
CA GLY A 196 1.81 -8.87 12.43
C GLY A 196 2.22 -10.20 11.81
N ARG A 197 3.34 -10.15 11.09
CA ARG A 197 3.95 -11.33 10.49
C ARG A 197 4.63 -12.19 11.55
N THR A 198 4.59 -13.49 11.34
CA THR A 198 5.23 -14.51 12.17
C THR A 198 5.87 -15.56 11.26
N TYR A 199 6.84 -16.30 11.81
CA TYR A 199 7.72 -17.15 11.02
C TYR A 199 7.92 -18.49 11.70
N ARG A 200 7.67 -19.61 10.98
CA ARG A 200 7.91 -20.98 11.47
C ARG A 200 8.45 -21.82 10.32
N VAL A 201 9.29 -22.79 10.64
CA VAL A 201 9.84 -23.73 9.64
C VAL A 201 8.77 -24.78 9.33
N ASP A 202 7.76 -24.38 8.56
CA ASP A 202 6.65 -25.23 8.15
C ASP A 202 6.12 -24.79 6.79
N SER A 203 5.73 -25.73 5.92
CA SER A 203 5.25 -25.44 4.57
C SER A 203 4.42 -26.57 4.00
N ASP A 204 3.09 -26.37 3.93
CA ASP A 204 2.13 -27.25 3.24
C ASP A 204 0.94 -26.43 2.69
N ALA A 205 -0.18 -27.09 2.36
CA ALA A 205 -1.39 -26.41 1.87
C ALA A 205 -2.08 -25.51 2.92
N THR A 206 -1.74 -25.68 4.19
CA THR A 206 -2.34 -24.98 5.34
C THR A 206 -1.33 -24.16 6.14
N HIS A 207 -0.03 -24.34 5.86
CA HIS A 207 1.07 -23.67 6.54
C HIS A 207 2.02 -23.02 5.54
N SER A 208 2.52 -21.84 5.92
CA SER A 208 3.53 -21.09 5.20
C SER A 208 4.67 -20.71 6.15
N PRO A 209 5.93 -20.68 5.68
CA PRO A 209 7.06 -20.24 6.50
C PRO A 209 6.90 -18.84 7.08
N MET A 210 6.16 -17.98 6.41
CA MET A 210 5.69 -16.69 6.88
C MET A 210 4.17 -16.65 6.80
N PHE A 211 3.51 -16.23 7.88
CA PHE A 211 2.07 -16.05 7.95
C PHE A 211 1.73 -14.85 8.84
N HIS A 212 0.47 -14.46 8.87
CA HIS A 212 0.02 -13.32 9.67
C HIS A 212 -0.81 -13.80 10.86
N GLN A 213 -0.56 -13.18 12.02
CA GLN A 213 -1.21 -13.49 13.27
C GLN A 213 -1.70 -12.21 13.94
N TYR A 214 -2.74 -12.30 14.72
CA TYR A 214 -3.13 -11.27 15.67
C TYR A 214 -3.16 -11.87 17.06
N GLU A 215 -2.70 -11.13 18.05
CA GLU A 215 -2.80 -11.49 19.45
C GLU A 215 -3.35 -10.32 20.26
N GLY A 216 -4.21 -10.63 21.22
CA GLY A 216 -4.73 -9.66 22.17
C GLY A 216 -4.20 -9.90 23.57
N LEU A 217 -3.99 -8.82 24.31
CA LEU A 217 -3.61 -8.83 25.73
C LEU A 217 -4.48 -7.84 26.50
N VAL A 218 -5.07 -8.31 27.58
CA VAL A 218 -5.68 -7.46 28.60
C VAL A 218 -5.04 -7.77 29.94
N VAL A 219 -4.58 -6.73 30.66
CA VAL A 219 -4.08 -6.84 32.04
C VAL A 219 -4.70 -5.71 32.85
N ASP A 220 -5.46 -6.09 33.89
CA ASP A 220 -6.09 -5.14 34.81
C ASP A 220 -6.42 -5.86 36.15
N GLU A 221 -6.99 -5.16 37.10
CA GLU A 221 -7.51 -5.76 38.33
C GLU A 221 -8.81 -6.55 38.03
N GLY A 222 -8.93 -7.76 38.59
CA GLY A 222 -10.14 -8.57 38.52
C GLY A 222 -10.48 -9.16 37.13
N ILE A 223 -9.54 -9.23 36.21
CA ILE A 223 -9.72 -9.87 34.91
C ILE A 223 -9.89 -11.37 35.06
N SER A 224 -10.82 -11.95 34.28
CA SER A 224 -11.21 -13.35 34.37
C SER A 224 -11.38 -14.00 32.99
N LEU A 225 -11.48 -15.34 33.00
CA LEU A 225 -11.76 -16.13 31.78
C LEU A 225 -13.12 -15.78 31.16
N GLY A 226 -14.08 -15.30 31.97
CA GLY A 226 -15.38 -14.82 31.46
C GLY A 226 -15.24 -13.58 30.58
N HIS A 227 -14.34 -12.67 30.93
CA HIS A 227 -14.06 -11.49 30.12
C HIS A 227 -13.38 -11.90 28.79
N LEU A 228 -12.46 -12.86 28.82
CA LEU A 228 -11.85 -13.41 27.60
C LEU A 228 -12.91 -14.01 26.68
N LYS A 229 -13.80 -14.85 27.20
CA LYS A 229 -14.88 -15.46 26.41
C LYS A 229 -15.75 -14.40 25.75
N TRP A 230 -16.18 -13.40 26.53
CA TRP A 230 -17.01 -12.30 26.01
C TRP A 230 -16.32 -11.54 24.88
N VAL A 231 -15.05 -11.19 25.02
CA VAL A 231 -14.28 -10.48 23.96
C VAL A 231 -14.23 -11.32 22.68
N LEU A 232 -13.99 -12.63 22.78
CA LEU A 232 -13.94 -13.49 21.60
C LEU A 232 -15.32 -13.70 20.96
N GLU A 233 -16.39 -13.80 21.77
CA GLU A 233 -17.77 -13.88 21.26
C GLU A 233 -18.12 -12.61 20.47
N GLU A 234 -17.88 -11.43 21.02
CA GLU A 234 -18.16 -10.17 20.33
C GLU A 234 -17.29 -9.98 19.07
N PHE A 235 -16.02 -10.37 19.15
CA PHE A 235 -15.14 -10.34 17.99
C PHE A 235 -15.64 -11.22 16.85
N TYR A 236 -15.98 -12.49 17.12
CA TYR A 236 -16.41 -13.39 16.05
C TYR A 236 -17.80 -13.07 15.51
N LYS A 237 -18.73 -12.53 16.33
CA LYS A 237 -20.00 -12.00 15.84
C LYS A 237 -19.77 -10.90 14.80
N ALA A 238 -18.94 -9.92 15.15
CA ALA A 238 -18.65 -8.80 14.26
C ALA A 238 -17.92 -9.26 13.00
N PHE A 239 -16.89 -10.08 13.14
CA PHE A 239 -16.05 -10.51 12.04
C PHE A 239 -16.77 -11.39 11.01
N PHE A 240 -17.61 -12.33 11.47
CA PHE A 240 -18.39 -13.19 10.58
C PHE A 240 -19.77 -12.64 10.27
N GLU A 241 -20.10 -11.44 10.76
CA GLU A 241 -21.37 -10.72 10.51
C GLU A 241 -22.60 -11.59 10.85
N VAL A 242 -22.58 -12.21 12.03
CA VAL A 242 -23.66 -13.08 12.53
C VAL A 242 -24.19 -12.58 13.87
N ASP A 243 -25.52 -12.75 14.11
CA ASP A 243 -26.17 -12.28 15.31
C ASP A 243 -25.71 -13.01 16.59
N ALA A 244 -25.31 -14.26 16.46
CA ALA A 244 -24.91 -15.09 17.59
C ALA A 244 -23.81 -16.09 17.17
N VAL A 245 -22.90 -16.34 18.11
CA VAL A 245 -21.88 -17.38 18.01
C VAL A 245 -21.94 -18.28 19.23
N GLU A 246 -21.59 -19.54 19.06
CA GLU A 246 -21.41 -20.49 20.16
C GLU A 246 -19.96 -20.92 20.23
N LEU A 247 -19.29 -20.58 21.32
CA LEU A 247 -17.91 -20.95 21.59
C LEU A 247 -17.82 -22.12 22.55
N ARG A 248 -17.07 -23.13 22.19
CA ARG A 248 -16.71 -24.27 23.04
C ARG A 248 -15.28 -24.13 23.49
N ALA A 249 -15.06 -24.06 24.80
CA ALA A 249 -13.73 -24.06 25.41
C ALA A 249 -13.23 -25.49 25.55
N ARG A 250 -12.02 -25.76 25.04
CA ARG A 250 -11.27 -27.00 25.30
C ARG A 250 -10.02 -26.71 26.11
N PRO A 251 -9.73 -27.46 27.20
CA PRO A 251 -8.45 -27.33 27.90
C PRO A 251 -7.27 -27.55 26.94
N SER A 252 -6.25 -26.71 27.06
CA SER A 252 -5.01 -26.80 26.29
C SER A 252 -3.81 -26.48 27.18
N TYR A 253 -2.62 -26.44 26.61
CA TYR A 253 -1.41 -26.08 27.29
C TYR A 253 -0.57 -25.12 26.49
N PHE A 254 -0.34 -23.94 27.07
CA PHE A 254 0.64 -22.97 26.58
C PHE A 254 1.51 -22.52 27.75
N PRO A 255 2.86 -22.44 27.59
CA PRO A 255 3.75 -22.09 28.71
C PRO A 255 3.47 -20.74 29.35
N PHE A 256 2.89 -19.83 28.58
CA PHE A 256 2.64 -18.43 28.96
C PHE A 256 1.22 -18.17 29.50
N THR A 257 0.35 -19.17 29.55
CA THR A 257 -1.02 -19.04 30.10
C THR A 257 -1.36 -20.17 31.09
N GLU A 258 -2.19 -19.86 32.09
CA GLU A 258 -2.73 -20.83 33.05
C GLU A 258 -4.02 -20.27 33.68
N PRO A 259 -5.20 -20.89 33.43
CA PRO A 259 -5.43 -21.99 32.49
C PRO A 259 -5.29 -21.58 31.04
N SER A 260 -4.88 -22.56 30.21
CA SER A 260 -4.83 -22.41 28.75
C SER A 260 -6.08 -23.04 28.12
N VAL A 261 -6.62 -22.41 27.09
CA VAL A 261 -7.87 -22.80 26.44
C VAL A 261 -7.76 -22.62 24.93
N GLU A 262 -8.21 -23.62 24.19
CA GLU A 262 -8.52 -23.49 22.75
C GLU A 262 -10.01 -23.28 22.57
N TRP A 263 -10.35 -22.44 21.59
CA TRP A 263 -11.74 -22.09 21.28
C TRP A 263 -12.17 -22.63 19.94
N ASP A 264 -13.22 -23.48 19.99
CA ASP A 264 -13.91 -23.93 18.79
C ASP A 264 -15.17 -23.09 18.60
N LEU A 265 -15.40 -22.66 17.36
CA LEU A 265 -16.61 -21.97 16.94
C LEU A 265 -17.56 -22.95 16.25
N ARG A 266 -18.83 -22.93 16.64
CA ARG A 266 -19.87 -23.76 16.01
C ARG A 266 -20.14 -23.29 14.59
N CYS A 267 -20.21 -24.25 13.65
CA CYS A 267 -20.43 -23.97 12.24
C CYS A 267 -21.19 -25.08 11.52
N ASP A 268 -21.65 -24.79 10.32
CA ASP A 268 -22.23 -25.75 9.38
C ASP A 268 -21.27 -25.90 8.19
N ARG A 269 -20.86 -27.15 7.95
CA ARG A 269 -19.95 -27.56 6.86
C ARG A 269 -20.64 -28.57 5.92
N SER A 270 -21.95 -28.66 5.95
CA SER A 270 -22.73 -29.59 5.15
C SER A 270 -22.61 -29.36 3.64
N VAL A 271 -22.31 -28.12 3.23
CA VAL A 271 -22.07 -27.77 1.82
C VAL A 271 -20.57 -27.68 1.55
N PRO A 272 -20.04 -28.51 0.64
CA PRO A 272 -18.61 -28.46 0.30
C PRO A 272 -18.17 -27.06 -0.16
N GLY A 273 -17.07 -26.56 0.40
CA GLY A 273 -16.51 -25.24 0.07
C GLY A 273 -17.23 -24.06 0.71
N GLN A 274 -18.26 -24.29 1.56
CA GLN A 274 -18.95 -23.24 2.30
C GLN A 274 -18.91 -23.55 3.80
N ILE A 275 -18.61 -22.55 4.60
CA ILE A 275 -18.71 -22.61 6.06
C ILE A 275 -19.70 -21.53 6.51
N ARG A 276 -20.70 -21.90 7.29
CA ARG A 276 -21.67 -20.98 7.88
C ARG A 276 -21.49 -20.98 9.39
N PHE A 277 -21.18 -19.84 9.97
CA PHE A 277 -21.01 -19.69 11.40
C PHE A 277 -22.35 -19.39 12.10
N GLY A 278 -22.42 -19.68 13.40
CA GLY A 278 -23.63 -19.49 14.21
C GLY A 278 -24.70 -20.57 14.06
N THR A 279 -24.51 -21.53 13.17
CA THR A 279 -25.45 -22.64 12.90
C THR A 279 -24.70 -23.97 12.74
N GLY A 280 -25.44 -25.08 12.58
CA GLY A 280 -24.87 -26.40 12.31
C GLY A 280 -24.47 -27.17 13.56
N ASN A 281 -23.70 -28.26 13.37
CA ASN A 281 -23.27 -29.16 14.46
C ASN A 281 -21.76 -29.43 14.46
N ASP A 282 -21.04 -28.81 13.51
CA ASP A 282 -19.58 -28.93 13.44
C ASP A 282 -18.91 -27.89 14.32
N TRP A 283 -17.63 -28.16 14.63
CA TRP A 283 -16.79 -27.28 15.44
C TRP A 283 -15.48 -27.01 14.71
N LEU A 284 -15.07 -25.76 14.70
CA LEU A 284 -13.85 -25.31 14.05
C LEU A 284 -12.97 -24.53 15.04
N GLU A 285 -11.78 -25.01 15.29
CA GLU A 285 -10.80 -24.30 16.11
C GLU A 285 -10.32 -23.01 15.45
N LEU A 286 -10.39 -21.89 16.19
CA LEU A 286 -10.03 -20.56 15.69
C LEU A 286 -8.95 -19.85 16.49
N ALA A 287 -8.87 -20.09 17.81
CA ALA A 287 -7.94 -19.36 18.68
C ALA A 287 -7.41 -20.21 19.83
N GLY A 288 -6.14 -20.00 20.13
CA GLY A 288 -5.54 -20.37 21.40
C GLY A 288 -5.54 -19.17 22.36
N SER A 289 -5.75 -19.42 23.65
CA SER A 289 -5.83 -18.35 24.64
C SER A 289 -5.64 -18.85 26.07
N GLY A 290 -5.72 -17.95 27.02
CA GLY A 290 -5.77 -18.28 28.44
C GLY A 290 -5.55 -17.08 29.35
N MET A 291 -5.58 -17.34 30.65
CA MET A 291 -5.15 -16.34 31.62
C MET A 291 -3.64 -16.23 31.60
N VAL A 292 -3.11 -15.00 31.58
CA VAL A 292 -1.65 -14.77 31.55
C VAL A 292 -1.01 -15.41 32.76
N HIS A 293 -0.01 -16.26 32.54
CA HIS A 293 0.68 -16.97 33.60
C HIS A 293 1.32 -15.97 34.57
N PRO A 294 1.19 -16.14 35.92
CA PRO A 294 1.74 -15.23 36.94
C PRO A 294 3.23 -14.95 36.78
N LYS A 295 4.03 -15.95 36.36
CA LYS A 295 5.46 -15.76 36.08
C LYS A 295 5.71 -14.77 34.94
N VAL A 296 4.89 -14.77 33.90
CA VAL A 296 5.00 -13.83 32.75
C VAL A 296 4.77 -12.40 33.23
N LEU A 297 3.72 -12.17 34.03
CA LEU A 297 3.47 -10.86 34.65
C LEU A 297 4.66 -10.42 35.51
N SER A 298 5.15 -11.30 36.37
CA SER A 298 6.31 -11.01 37.25
C SER A 298 7.58 -10.69 36.47
N MET A 299 7.89 -11.45 35.39
CA MET A 299 9.05 -11.20 34.53
C MET A 299 8.95 -9.90 33.76
N CYS A 300 7.73 -9.38 33.59
CA CYS A 300 7.47 -8.07 32.98
C CYS A 300 7.31 -6.94 34.03
N GLY A 301 7.54 -7.21 35.31
CA GLY A 301 7.49 -6.20 36.38
C GLY A 301 6.07 -5.82 36.82
N ILE A 302 5.10 -6.69 36.57
CA ILE A 302 3.69 -6.51 36.97
C ILE A 302 3.42 -7.46 38.18
N ASP A 303 2.81 -6.92 39.24
CA ASP A 303 2.48 -7.70 40.44
C ASP A 303 1.27 -8.63 40.18
N PRO A 304 1.46 -9.97 40.12
CA PRO A 304 0.41 -10.92 39.85
C PRO A 304 -0.56 -11.13 41.02
N LYS A 305 -0.30 -10.57 42.20
CA LYS A 305 -1.24 -10.57 43.31
C LYS A 305 -2.29 -9.50 43.20
N ARG A 306 -1.97 -8.42 42.47
CA ARG A 306 -2.87 -7.29 42.26
C ARG A 306 -3.57 -7.38 40.88
N TYR A 307 -2.81 -7.77 39.86
CA TYR A 307 -3.27 -7.77 38.48
C TYR A 307 -3.44 -9.20 37.96
N SER A 308 -4.47 -9.40 37.17
CA SER A 308 -4.68 -10.56 36.34
C SER A 308 -4.82 -10.14 34.88
N GLY A 309 -4.71 -11.08 33.98
CA GLY A 309 -4.88 -10.76 32.55
C GLY A 309 -5.24 -11.98 31.74
N PHE A 310 -5.71 -11.76 30.54
CA PHE A 310 -5.84 -12.80 29.53
C PHE A 310 -5.11 -12.44 28.26
N ALA A 311 -4.71 -13.47 27.52
CA ALA A 311 -4.18 -13.33 26.17
C ALA A 311 -4.88 -14.32 25.23
N PHE A 312 -4.97 -13.96 23.96
CA PHE A 312 -5.51 -14.79 22.90
C PHE A 312 -4.77 -14.53 21.60
N GLY A 313 -4.79 -15.50 20.68
CA GLY A 313 -4.19 -15.35 19.37
C GLY A 313 -4.85 -16.22 18.31
N GLY A 314 -4.86 -15.74 17.07
CA GLY A 314 -5.37 -16.43 15.90
C GLY A 314 -4.64 -16.02 14.62
N GLY A 315 -4.74 -16.86 13.58
CA GLY A 315 -4.16 -16.60 12.27
C GLY A 315 -5.03 -15.68 11.42
N LEU A 316 -4.50 -14.56 10.93
CA LEU A 316 -5.20 -13.66 10.01
C LEU A 316 -5.45 -14.33 8.65
N ASP A 317 -4.45 -15.07 8.13
CA ASP A 317 -4.58 -15.82 6.89
C ASP A 317 -5.71 -16.86 6.99
N ARG A 318 -5.82 -17.55 8.14
CA ARG A 318 -6.91 -18.50 8.40
C ARG A 318 -8.27 -17.82 8.45
N LEU A 319 -8.38 -16.64 9.07
CA LEU A 319 -9.61 -15.86 9.06
C LEU A 319 -9.99 -15.44 7.63
N ALA A 320 -9.03 -15.02 6.81
CA ALA A 320 -9.25 -14.70 5.40
C ALA A 320 -9.71 -15.91 4.60
N MET A 321 -9.06 -17.07 4.79
CA MET A 321 -9.48 -18.33 4.15
C MET A 321 -10.93 -18.68 4.48
N LEU A 322 -11.31 -18.56 5.75
CA LEU A 322 -12.66 -18.90 6.22
C LEU A 322 -13.72 -17.90 5.73
N LYS A 323 -13.44 -16.61 5.81
CA LYS A 323 -14.39 -15.56 5.41
C LYS A 323 -14.64 -15.53 3.90
N TYR A 324 -13.59 -15.73 3.11
CA TYR A 324 -13.67 -15.60 1.64
C TYR A 324 -13.71 -16.94 0.91
N GLY A 325 -13.75 -18.07 1.63
CA GLY A 325 -13.82 -19.40 1.03
C GLY A 325 -12.56 -19.81 0.27
N ILE A 326 -11.39 -19.36 0.70
CA ILE A 326 -10.10 -19.64 0.08
C ILE A 326 -9.58 -20.98 0.64
N PRO A 327 -9.41 -22.02 -0.18
CA PRO A 327 -9.11 -23.38 0.32
C PRO A 327 -7.63 -23.63 0.65
N ASP A 328 -6.72 -22.77 0.19
CA ASP A 328 -5.26 -22.95 0.25
C ASP A 328 -4.57 -21.65 0.60
N ILE A 329 -3.62 -21.69 1.53
CA ILE A 329 -2.88 -20.50 1.99
C ILE A 329 -1.83 -19.99 0.97
N ARG A 330 -1.30 -20.88 0.13
CA ARG A 330 -0.17 -20.56 -0.77
C ARG A 330 -0.45 -19.43 -1.76
N PRO A 331 -1.65 -19.33 -2.37
CA PRO A 331 -1.98 -18.23 -3.28
C PRO A 331 -1.87 -16.82 -2.67
N PHE A 332 -1.96 -16.68 -1.35
CA PHE A 332 -1.72 -15.38 -0.70
C PHE A 332 -0.30 -14.84 -0.96
N PHE A 333 0.66 -15.72 -1.22
CA PHE A 333 2.09 -15.39 -1.33
C PHE A 333 2.66 -15.61 -2.74
N GLU A 334 1.90 -16.21 -3.68
CA GLU A 334 2.37 -16.53 -5.04
C GLU A 334 2.33 -15.35 -6.01
N SER A 335 1.70 -14.23 -5.65
CA SER A 335 1.59 -13.02 -6.49
C SER A 335 0.93 -13.24 -7.86
N ASP A 336 0.03 -14.23 -8.01
CA ASP A 336 -0.75 -14.42 -9.24
C ASP A 336 -1.76 -13.28 -9.40
N LEU A 337 -1.56 -12.44 -10.42
CA LEU A 337 -2.42 -11.28 -10.69
C LEU A 337 -3.88 -11.66 -11.00
N ARG A 338 -4.17 -12.86 -11.51
CA ARG A 338 -5.53 -13.34 -11.77
C ARG A 338 -6.23 -13.60 -10.45
N TRP A 339 -5.55 -14.27 -9.52
CA TRP A 339 -6.05 -14.55 -8.19
C TRP A 339 -6.24 -13.24 -7.39
N LEU A 340 -5.25 -12.33 -7.41
CA LEU A 340 -5.34 -11.03 -6.74
C LEU A 340 -6.49 -10.17 -7.28
N ARG A 341 -6.79 -10.25 -8.58
CA ARG A 341 -7.96 -9.54 -9.15
C ARG A 341 -9.29 -10.17 -8.74
N HIS A 342 -9.33 -11.48 -8.54
CA HIS A 342 -10.54 -12.20 -8.12
C HIS A 342 -10.88 -11.94 -6.65
N PHE A 343 -9.88 -11.99 -5.78
CA PHE A 343 -10.04 -11.83 -4.33
C PHE A 343 -9.65 -10.43 -3.81
N GLY A 344 -9.21 -9.53 -4.70
CA GLY A 344 -8.81 -8.18 -4.31
C GLY A 344 -10.01 -7.26 -4.04
N PHE A 345 -9.87 -6.37 -3.06
CA PHE A 345 -10.88 -5.42 -2.65
C PHE A 345 -10.55 -4.01 -3.13
N ALA A 346 -11.59 -3.20 -3.42
CA ALA A 346 -11.39 -1.79 -3.70
C ALA A 346 -11.11 -1.02 -2.40
N ALA A 347 -10.50 0.16 -2.53
CA ALA A 347 -10.16 0.97 -1.35
C ALA A 347 -11.36 1.38 -0.49
N LEU A 348 -12.57 1.45 -1.11
CA LEU A 348 -13.81 1.76 -0.39
C LEU A 348 -14.45 0.54 0.30
N ASP A 349 -13.93 -0.66 0.06
CA ASP A 349 -14.39 -1.88 0.73
C ASP A 349 -13.70 -2.07 2.10
N VAL A 350 -12.74 -1.21 2.44
CA VAL A 350 -12.05 -1.25 3.74
C VAL A 350 -13.05 -0.89 4.84
N PRO A 351 -13.17 -1.72 5.90
CA PRO A 351 -14.03 -1.41 7.04
C PRO A 351 -13.64 -0.09 7.70
N THR A 352 -14.61 0.69 8.09
CA THR A 352 -14.40 1.91 8.88
C THR A 352 -14.72 1.65 10.33
N LEU A 353 -14.14 2.45 11.23
CA LEU A 353 -14.48 2.39 12.66
C LEU A 353 -15.97 2.67 12.91
N ASP A 354 -16.60 3.50 12.06
CA ASP A 354 -18.02 3.81 12.15
C ASP A 354 -18.93 2.62 11.78
N ALA A 355 -18.41 1.65 11.03
CA ALA A 355 -19.16 0.43 10.69
C ALA A 355 -19.17 -0.59 11.81
N GLY A 356 -18.20 -0.54 12.74
CA GLY A 356 -18.03 -1.31 13.97
C GLY A 356 -18.95 -2.50 14.24
N LEU A 357 -19.14 -2.81 15.52
CA LEU A 357 -20.03 -3.88 15.97
C LEU A 357 -21.54 -3.56 15.85
N SER A 358 -21.91 -2.40 15.36
CA SER A 358 -23.27 -1.85 15.40
C SER A 358 -24.12 -2.14 14.16
N ARG A 359 -23.79 -3.17 13.38
CA ARG A 359 -24.66 -3.65 12.29
C ARG A 359 -25.56 -4.79 12.70
#